data_8191966e6fce29cbb0b0f613a92a27da
#
_entry.id   8191966e6fce29cbb0b0f613a92a27da
#
_cell.length_a   1.000
_cell.length_b   1.000
_cell.length_c   1.000
_cell.angle_alpha   90.00
_cell.angle_beta   90.00
_cell.angle_gamma   90.00
#
_symmetry.space_group_name_H-M   'P 1'
#
loop_
_entity.id
_entity.type
_entity.pdbx_description
1 polymer ?
#
loop_
_entity_poly.entity_id
_entity_poly.type
_entity_poly.pdbx_seq_one_letter_code
_entity_poly.pdbx_strand_id
1 'polypeptide(L)'
;MLIRFTLLLVLLLSTGCTTHHQVFLDPSIPIHDSKIGNNIIVSLYVEDTRQSNIIAKWHKGIRKFSISAQNDLKDIFSAKIQHGLKKLGFIPKARTRNPNHTLKIDILNIKSKYKLSSRMNVRVKTSLRATCKNNGRKYSNLYFAKKSRSGITPATFPNENLLNASL
;
A
#
# COMPACT_ATOMS: atom_id res chain seq x y z
N MET A 1 26.34 -46.36 -5.92
CA MET A 1 25.70 -45.79 -4.71
C MET A 1 26.16 -44.37 -4.43
N LEU A 2 27.43 -44.04 -4.61
CA LEU A 2 28.02 -42.70 -4.39
C LEU A 2 27.34 -41.58 -5.21
N ILE A 3 27.07 -41.82 -6.50
CA ILE A 3 26.49 -40.83 -7.43
C ILE A 3 25.09 -40.40 -7.01
N ARG A 4 24.28 -41.30 -6.45
CA ARG A 4 22.95 -40.97 -5.97
C ARG A 4 22.99 -40.11 -4.71
N PHE A 5 24.02 -40.29 -3.89
CA PHE A 5 24.19 -39.49 -2.66
C PHE A 5 24.69 -38.07 -2.96
N THR A 6 25.58 -37.91 -3.93
CA THR A 6 26.03 -36.60 -4.37
C THR A 6 24.92 -35.81 -5.05
N LEU A 7 24.04 -36.45 -5.84
CA LEU A 7 22.90 -35.79 -6.47
C LEU A 7 21.89 -35.29 -5.43
N LEU A 8 21.64 -36.06 -4.36
CA LEU A 8 20.77 -35.68 -3.27
C LEU A 8 21.33 -34.50 -2.45
N LEU A 9 22.65 -34.50 -2.23
CA LEU A 9 23.32 -33.42 -1.49
C LEU A 9 23.30 -32.09 -2.26
N VAL A 10 23.45 -32.14 -3.59
CA VAL A 10 23.38 -30.95 -4.46
C VAL A 10 21.95 -30.35 -4.50
N LEU A 11 20.91 -31.20 -4.47
CA LEU A 11 19.52 -30.73 -4.40
C LEU A 11 19.20 -30.04 -3.07
N LEU A 12 19.78 -30.48 -1.95
CA LEU A 12 19.58 -29.87 -0.63
C LEU A 12 20.25 -28.49 -0.47
N LEU A 13 21.28 -28.19 -1.26
CA LEU A 13 22.00 -26.93 -1.22
C LEU A 13 21.34 -25.82 -2.07
N SER A 14 20.32 -26.14 -2.86
CA SER A 14 19.65 -25.18 -3.76
C SER A 14 18.49 -24.39 -3.13
N THR A 15 18.22 -24.55 -1.83
CA THR A 15 17.22 -23.73 -1.12
C THR A 15 17.74 -22.33 -0.90
N GLY A 16 17.55 -21.46 -1.89
CA GLY A 16 17.90 -20.06 -1.79
C GLY A 16 17.11 -19.38 -0.65
N CYS A 17 17.81 -18.82 0.34
CA CYS A 17 17.18 -18.09 1.45
C CYS A 17 16.39 -16.90 0.91
N THR A 18 15.08 -16.90 1.15
CA THR A 18 14.23 -15.73 0.94
C THR A 18 14.09 -14.96 2.24
N THR A 19 14.50 -13.70 2.26
CA THR A 19 14.32 -12.81 3.41
C THR A 19 13.06 -11.99 3.20
N HIS A 20 12.12 -12.10 4.13
CA HIS A 20 10.87 -11.36 4.11
C HIS A 20 10.88 -10.29 5.21
N HIS A 21 10.59 -9.04 4.82
CA HIS A 21 10.48 -7.91 5.72
C HIS A 21 9.03 -7.42 5.76
N GLN A 22 8.57 -7.06 6.95
CA GLN A 22 7.32 -6.37 7.14
C GLN A 22 7.59 -4.91 7.47
N VAL A 23 6.77 -4.00 6.92
CA VAL A 23 6.85 -2.56 7.18
C VAL A 23 5.52 -2.08 7.73
N PHE A 24 5.59 -1.25 8.76
CA PHE A 24 4.42 -0.59 9.31
C PHE A 24 4.06 0.62 8.45
N LEU A 25 2.81 0.72 8.00
CA LEU A 25 2.33 1.82 7.18
C LEU A 25 1.41 2.72 8.01
N ASP A 26 1.74 4.00 8.05
CA ASP A 26 0.95 5.05 8.70
C ASP A 26 0.98 6.34 7.86
N PRO A 27 0.26 6.39 6.73
CA PRO A 27 0.26 7.54 5.84
C PRO A 27 -0.34 8.77 6.54
N SER A 28 0.29 9.92 6.31
CA SER A 28 -0.24 11.21 6.77
C SER A 28 -1.04 11.85 5.65
N ILE A 29 -2.30 12.16 5.91
CA ILE A 29 -3.17 12.90 4.98
C ILE A 29 -3.30 14.33 5.49
N PRO A 30 -2.63 15.30 4.85
CA PRO A 30 -2.77 16.71 5.21
C PRO A 30 -4.15 17.22 4.77
N ILE A 31 -5.05 17.40 5.71
CA ILE A 31 -6.39 17.93 5.46
C ILE A 31 -6.60 19.14 6.35
N HIS A 32 -6.97 20.27 5.74
CA HIS A 32 -7.39 21.44 6.46
C HIS A 32 -8.83 21.27 6.95
N ASP A 33 -9.11 21.73 8.16
CA ASP A 33 -10.45 21.70 8.71
C ASP A 33 -11.37 22.60 7.88
N SER A 34 -12.55 22.07 7.56
CA SER A 34 -13.57 22.82 6.84
C SER A 34 -14.96 22.28 7.21
N LYS A 35 -16.00 23.04 6.86
CA LYS A 35 -17.40 22.65 7.08
C LYS A 35 -18.15 22.34 5.78
N ILE A 36 -17.42 22.06 4.70
CA ILE A 36 -18.03 21.80 3.38
C ILE A 36 -18.97 20.59 3.38
N GLY A 37 -18.73 19.64 4.31
CA GLY A 37 -19.53 18.43 4.44
C GLY A 37 -20.89 18.66 5.07
N ASN A 38 -21.11 19.80 5.74
CA ASN A 38 -22.39 20.20 6.35
C ASN A 38 -23.15 19.05 7.04
N ASN A 39 -22.42 18.22 7.83
CA ASN A 39 -22.93 17.04 8.53
C ASN A 39 -23.59 15.97 7.64
N ILE A 40 -23.33 15.99 6.34
CA ILE A 40 -23.82 14.95 5.43
C ILE A 40 -23.25 13.59 5.84
N ILE A 41 -24.14 12.60 5.97
CA ILE A 41 -23.75 11.22 6.27
C ILE A 41 -23.21 10.57 5.01
N VAL A 42 -21.99 10.06 5.08
CA VAL A 42 -21.32 9.35 3.96
C VAL A 42 -21.01 7.92 4.38
N SER A 43 -21.51 6.95 3.62
CA SER A 43 -21.11 5.54 3.76
C SER A 43 -19.76 5.32 3.13
N LEU A 44 -18.76 4.95 3.95
CA LEU A 44 -17.41 4.69 3.53
C LEU A 44 -17.18 3.18 3.32
N TYR A 45 -16.60 2.85 2.18
CA TYR A 45 -16.14 1.49 1.82
C TYR A 45 -14.69 1.58 1.36
N VAL A 46 -13.82 0.79 1.97
CA VAL A 46 -12.43 0.65 1.53
C VAL A 46 -12.17 -0.82 1.22
N GLU A 47 -11.62 -1.10 0.06
CA GLU A 47 -11.29 -2.45 -0.39
C GLU A 47 -9.84 -2.50 -0.88
N ASP A 48 -9.09 -3.48 -0.42
CA ASP A 48 -7.78 -3.82 -0.98
C ASP A 48 -7.99 -4.81 -2.13
N THR A 49 -7.96 -4.31 -3.37
CA THR A 49 -8.16 -5.11 -4.58
C THR A 49 -6.85 -5.54 -5.23
N ARG A 50 -5.72 -5.37 -4.54
CA ARG A 50 -4.41 -5.81 -5.03
C ARG A 50 -4.37 -7.35 -5.12
N GLN A 51 -3.70 -7.86 -6.15
CA GLN A 51 -3.51 -9.30 -6.32
C GLN A 51 -2.49 -9.90 -5.35
N SER A 52 -1.71 -9.07 -4.65
CA SER A 52 -0.65 -9.52 -3.75
C SER A 52 -0.44 -8.50 -2.63
N ASN A 53 -0.22 -9.00 -1.41
CA ASN A 53 0.18 -8.20 -0.27
C ASN A 53 1.65 -7.72 -0.34
N ILE A 54 2.43 -8.26 -1.29
CA ILE A 54 3.83 -7.90 -1.47
C ILE A 54 3.94 -6.54 -2.16
N ILE A 55 4.63 -5.63 -1.48
CA ILE A 55 4.87 -4.25 -1.92
C ILE A 55 6.13 -4.19 -2.79
N ALA A 56 7.15 -4.98 -2.45
CA ALA A 56 8.42 -5.01 -3.20
C ALA A 56 9.03 -6.40 -3.24
N LYS A 57 9.74 -6.66 -4.33
CA LYS A 57 10.64 -7.81 -4.49
C LYS A 57 11.91 -7.35 -5.17
N TRP A 58 13.06 -7.82 -4.71
CA TRP A 58 14.34 -7.61 -5.39
C TRP A 58 15.30 -8.77 -5.10
N HIS A 59 16.38 -8.83 -5.88
CA HIS A 59 17.40 -9.85 -5.77
C HIS A 59 18.76 -9.18 -5.57
N LYS A 60 19.59 -9.80 -4.74
CA LYS A 60 21.01 -9.44 -4.60
C LYS A 60 21.83 -10.74 -4.65
N GLY A 61 22.43 -11.02 -5.80
CA GLY A 61 23.00 -12.34 -6.08
C GLY A 61 21.93 -13.44 -5.99
N ILE A 62 22.18 -14.47 -5.23
CA ILE A 62 21.26 -15.60 -4.99
C ILE A 62 20.17 -15.29 -3.95
N ARG A 63 20.30 -14.21 -3.19
CA ARG A 63 19.34 -13.84 -2.14
C ARG A 63 18.14 -13.13 -2.73
N LYS A 64 16.94 -13.57 -2.33
CA LYS A 64 15.66 -12.96 -2.68
C LYS A 64 15.13 -12.20 -1.47
N PHE A 65 14.63 -10.99 -1.72
CA PHE A 65 14.05 -10.15 -0.69
C PHE A 65 12.63 -9.77 -1.08
N SER A 66 11.76 -9.68 -0.08
CA SER A 66 10.39 -9.21 -0.27
C SER A 66 9.96 -8.32 0.90
N ILE A 67 9.05 -7.40 0.63
CA ILE A 67 8.44 -6.52 1.63
C ILE A 67 6.92 -6.62 1.50
N SER A 68 6.23 -6.73 2.64
CA SER A 68 4.77 -6.56 2.73
C SER A 68 4.41 -5.53 3.81
N ALA A 69 3.16 -5.07 3.80
CA ALA A 69 2.63 -4.33 4.93
C ALA A 69 2.45 -5.26 6.13
N GLN A 70 2.78 -4.78 7.34
CA GLN A 70 2.54 -5.47 8.59
C GLN A 70 1.07 -5.38 8.98
N ASN A 71 0.48 -4.22 8.77
CA ASN A 71 -0.89 -3.88 9.11
C ASN A 71 -1.83 -4.01 7.89
N ASP A 72 -3.13 -4.18 8.16
CA ASP A 72 -4.13 -4.23 7.10
C ASP A 72 -4.31 -2.85 6.46
N LEU A 73 -4.09 -2.77 5.16
CA LEU A 73 -4.21 -1.52 4.41
C LEU A 73 -5.64 -1.00 4.39
N LYS A 74 -6.62 -1.89 4.32
CA LYS A 74 -8.03 -1.52 4.36
C LYS A 74 -8.36 -0.76 5.64
N ASP A 75 -7.86 -1.26 6.79
CA ASP A 75 -8.12 -0.64 8.08
C ASP A 75 -7.42 0.72 8.21
N ILE A 76 -6.16 0.79 7.78
CA ILE A 76 -5.40 2.05 7.78
C ILE A 76 -6.10 3.10 6.93
N PHE A 77 -6.42 2.77 5.68
CA PHE A 77 -7.07 3.71 4.77
C PHE A 77 -8.47 4.09 5.28
N SER A 78 -9.24 3.15 5.83
CA SER A 78 -10.54 3.44 6.43
C SER A 78 -10.42 4.44 7.56
N ALA A 79 -9.51 4.23 8.49
CA ALA A 79 -9.31 5.13 9.62
C ALA A 79 -8.88 6.54 9.17
N LYS A 80 -7.90 6.62 8.25
CA LYS A 80 -7.38 7.89 7.76
C LYS A 80 -8.42 8.67 6.96
N ILE A 81 -9.19 8.00 6.10
CA ILE A 81 -10.24 8.64 5.29
C ILE A 81 -11.40 9.07 6.19
N GLN A 82 -11.80 8.25 7.18
CA GLN A 82 -12.81 8.66 8.16
C GLN A 82 -12.39 9.93 8.91
N HIS A 83 -11.13 9.98 9.35
CA HIS A 83 -10.59 11.17 10.01
C HIS A 83 -10.64 12.39 9.08
N GLY A 84 -10.21 12.22 7.82
CA GLY A 84 -10.27 13.29 6.82
C GLY A 84 -11.69 13.79 6.54
N LEU A 85 -12.65 12.89 6.37
CA LEU A 85 -14.05 13.24 6.15
C LEU A 85 -14.63 14.02 7.35
N LYS A 86 -14.30 13.62 8.58
CA LYS A 86 -14.73 14.37 9.80
C LYS A 86 -14.16 15.78 9.82
N LYS A 87 -12.90 15.98 9.48
CA LYS A 87 -12.27 17.29 9.37
C LYS A 87 -12.94 18.18 8.33
N LEU A 88 -13.44 17.58 7.26
CA LEU A 88 -14.22 18.28 6.22
C LEU A 88 -15.68 18.51 6.61
N GLY A 89 -16.14 18.12 7.81
CA GLY A 89 -17.49 18.31 8.29
C GLY A 89 -18.50 17.28 7.80
N PHE A 90 -18.05 16.12 7.26
CA PHE A 90 -18.91 14.97 6.97
C PHE A 90 -19.07 14.06 8.19
N ILE A 91 -20.11 13.21 8.19
CA ILE A 91 -20.32 12.15 9.16
C ILE A 91 -20.08 10.79 8.47
N PRO A 92 -18.83 10.26 8.51
CA PRO A 92 -18.56 8.96 7.92
C PRO A 92 -19.16 7.85 8.76
N LYS A 93 -19.87 6.93 8.11
CA LYS A 93 -20.39 5.70 8.72
C LYS A 93 -19.90 4.48 7.93
N ALA A 94 -19.54 3.42 8.65
CA ALA A 94 -19.36 2.12 8.02
C ALA A 94 -20.75 1.64 7.57
N ARG A 95 -20.85 1.09 6.39
CA ARG A 95 -22.04 0.45 5.77
C ARG A 95 -23.39 0.90 6.33
N THR A 96 -24.08 1.77 5.64
CA THR A 96 -25.50 2.08 5.89
C THR A 96 -26.39 1.36 4.88
N ARG A 97 -27.59 0.98 5.29
CA ARG A 97 -28.59 0.40 4.40
C ARG A 97 -29.11 1.52 3.48
N ASN A 98 -29.02 1.35 2.14
CA ASN A 98 -29.47 2.33 1.14
C ASN A 98 -28.90 3.77 1.33
N PRO A 99 -27.59 3.95 1.28
CA PRO A 99 -27.00 5.28 1.50
C PRO A 99 -27.20 6.19 0.27
N ASN A 100 -27.65 7.43 0.52
CA ASN A 100 -27.73 8.47 -0.51
C ASN A 100 -26.33 8.91 -0.97
N HIS A 101 -25.37 8.93 -0.04
CA HIS A 101 -23.99 9.34 -0.27
C HIS A 101 -23.04 8.19 0.08
N THR A 102 -22.21 7.81 -0.86
CA THR A 102 -21.24 6.72 -0.70
C THR A 102 -19.88 7.17 -1.21
N LEU A 103 -18.84 6.85 -0.46
CA LEU A 103 -17.46 6.93 -0.92
C LEU A 103 -16.86 5.51 -0.87
N LYS A 104 -16.50 4.98 -2.04
CA LYS A 104 -15.77 3.72 -2.17
C LYS A 104 -14.35 4.01 -2.60
N ILE A 105 -13.37 3.43 -1.90
CA ILE A 105 -11.95 3.49 -2.25
C ILE A 105 -11.48 2.07 -2.53
N ASP A 106 -10.99 1.84 -3.74
CA ASP A 106 -10.32 0.60 -4.14
C ASP A 106 -8.80 0.86 -4.16
N ILE A 107 -8.04 0.13 -3.36
CA ILE A 107 -6.58 0.14 -3.39
C ILE A 107 -6.16 -0.79 -4.52
N LEU A 108 -5.72 -0.21 -5.64
CA LEU A 108 -5.42 -0.98 -6.85
C LEU A 108 -3.98 -1.49 -6.87
N ASN A 109 -3.05 -0.66 -6.38
CA ASN A 109 -1.64 -1.00 -6.45
C ASN A 109 -0.81 -0.19 -5.43
N ILE A 110 0.11 -0.88 -4.77
CA ILE A 110 1.20 -0.27 -4.00
C ILE A 110 2.43 -1.09 -4.33
N LYS A 111 3.37 -0.51 -5.09
CA LYS A 111 4.59 -1.19 -5.53
C LYS A 111 5.81 -0.33 -5.32
N SER A 112 6.84 -0.93 -4.75
CA SER A 112 8.16 -0.35 -4.63
C SER A 112 9.13 -1.08 -5.55
N LYS A 113 9.89 -0.33 -6.34
CA LYS A 113 10.96 -0.85 -7.20
C LYS A 113 12.31 -0.37 -6.68
N TYR A 114 13.24 -1.30 -6.61
CA TYR A 114 14.63 -1.07 -6.22
C TYR A 114 15.52 -1.19 -7.43
N LYS A 115 16.34 -0.18 -7.68
CA LYS A 115 17.42 -0.24 -8.67
C LYS A 115 18.74 -0.10 -7.93
N LEU A 116 19.53 -1.17 -7.93
CA LEU A 116 20.87 -1.21 -7.38
C LEU A 116 21.84 -0.74 -8.46
N SER A 117 22.48 0.38 -8.22
CA SER A 117 23.61 0.90 -8.98
C SER A 117 24.65 1.37 -7.95
N SER A 118 25.58 2.24 -8.31
CA SER A 118 26.46 2.90 -7.34
C SER A 118 25.72 3.60 -6.18
N ARG A 119 24.46 3.96 -6.42
CA ARG A 119 23.50 4.42 -5.41
C ARG A 119 22.23 3.60 -5.51
N MET A 120 21.63 3.27 -4.35
CA MET A 120 20.33 2.60 -4.34
C MET A 120 19.23 3.63 -4.64
N ASN A 121 18.44 3.36 -5.67
CA ASN A 121 17.26 4.13 -6.01
C ASN A 121 16.01 3.32 -5.68
N VAL A 122 15.15 3.90 -4.83
CA VAL A 122 13.84 3.34 -4.49
C VAL A 122 12.77 4.21 -5.11
N ARG A 123 11.84 3.60 -5.82
CA ARG A 123 10.68 4.26 -6.40
C ARG A 123 9.41 3.56 -5.95
N VAL A 124 8.55 4.30 -5.27
CA VAL A 124 7.21 3.83 -4.87
C VAL A 124 6.17 4.39 -5.83
N LYS A 125 5.23 3.56 -6.22
CA LYS A 125 4.03 3.92 -6.99
C LYS A 125 2.81 3.39 -6.25
N THR A 126 1.82 4.26 -6.06
CA THR A 126 0.52 3.94 -5.49
C THR A 126 -0.56 4.32 -6.48
N SER A 127 -1.59 3.52 -6.60
CA SER A 127 -2.79 3.85 -7.36
C SER A 127 -4.04 3.44 -6.59
N LEU A 128 -4.97 4.38 -6.54
CA LEU A 128 -6.27 4.24 -5.87
C LEU A 128 -7.37 4.61 -6.85
N ARG A 129 -8.53 4.00 -6.71
CA ARG A 129 -9.77 4.44 -7.35
C ARG A 129 -10.71 4.94 -6.28
N ALA A 130 -11.16 6.20 -6.39
CA ALA A 130 -12.26 6.70 -5.57
C ALA A 130 -13.53 6.75 -6.42
N THR A 131 -14.60 6.17 -5.89
CA THR A 131 -15.94 6.19 -6.49
C THR A 131 -16.90 6.83 -5.51
N CYS A 132 -17.48 7.96 -5.90
CA CYS A 132 -18.52 8.65 -5.14
C CYS A 132 -19.87 8.36 -5.77
N LYS A 133 -20.88 8.08 -4.94
CA LYS A 133 -22.29 8.08 -5.32
C LYS A 133 -23.00 9.16 -4.53
N ASN A 134 -23.73 10.01 -5.24
CA ASN A 134 -24.50 11.12 -4.66
C ASN A 134 -25.88 11.14 -5.30
N ASN A 135 -26.92 10.82 -4.54
CA ASN A 135 -28.34 10.81 -4.99
C ASN A 135 -28.51 10.07 -6.33
N GLY A 136 -27.97 8.87 -6.45
CA GLY A 136 -28.04 8.07 -7.66
C GLY A 136 -26.97 8.35 -8.73
N ARG A 137 -26.37 9.53 -8.75
CA ARG A 137 -25.26 9.86 -9.67
C ARG A 137 -23.96 9.27 -9.18
N LYS A 138 -23.18 8.70 -10.09
CA LYS A 138 -21.90 8.02 -9.80
C LYS A 138 -20.76 8.74 -10.50
N TYR A 139 -19.70 9.04 -9.75
CA TYR A 139 -18.45 9.63 -10.23
C TYR A 139 -17.29 8.73 -9.80
N SER A 140 -16.34 8.51 -10.69
CA SER A 140 -15.18 7.67 -10.40
C SER A 140 -13.92 8.30 -10.98
N ASN A 141 -12.87 8.39 -10.13
CA ASN A 141 -11.56 8.91 -10.53
C ASN A 141 -10.45 7.95 -10.08
N LEU A 142 -9.37 7.93 -10.88
CA LEU A 142 -8.12 7.25 -10.57
C LEU A 142 -7.10 8.26 -10.05
N TYR A 143 -6.48 7.92 -8.92
CA TYR A 143 -5.43 8.71 -8.31
C TYR A 143 -4.11 7.94 -8.33
N PHE A 144 -3.04 8.65 -8.69
CA PHE A 144 -1.70 8.09 -8.78
C PHE A 144 -0.75 8.93 -7.96
N ALA A 145 0.05 8.27 -7.13
CA ALA A 145 1.18 8.90 -6.47
C ALA A 145 2.47 8.18 -6.86
N LYS A 146 3.55 8.96 -6.95
CA LYS A 146 4.89 8.44 -7.23
C LYS A 146 5.89 9.23 -6.41
N LYS A 147 6.67 8.51 -5.60
CA LYS A 147 7.79 9.07 -4.85
C LYS A 147 9.05 8.29 -5.17
N SER A 148 10.19 8.96 -5.14
CA SER A 148 11.49 8.32 -5.32
C SER A 148 12.51 8.92 -4.39
N ARG A 149 13.45 8.09 -3.94
CA ARG A 149 14.58 8.49 -3.10
C ARG A 149 15.83 7.73 -3.55
N SER A 150 16.97 8.43 -3.50
CA SER A 150 18.29 7.86 -3.71
C SER A 150 19.06 7.89 -2.40
N GLY A 151 19.82 6.84 -2.11
CA GLY A 151 20.63 6.72 -0.87
C GLY A 151 21.87 5.86 -1.10
N ILE A 152 22.85 6.00 -0.20
CA ILE A 152 24.14 5.31 -0.31
C ILE A 152 24.11 3.94 0.39
N THR A 153 23.23 3.74 1.38
CA THR A 153 23.23 2.53 2.21
C THR A 153 22.00 1.67 2.02
N PRO A 154 22.20 0.34 1.81
CA PRO A 154 21.09 -0.62 1.74
C PRO A 154 20.57 -1.06 3.11
N ALA A 155 21.24 -0.70 4.22
CA ALA A 155 21.06 -1.40 5.49
C ALA A 155 19.92 -0.87 6.37
N THR A 156 19.49 0.36 6.19
CA THR A 156 18.39 0.92 6.98
C THR A 156 17.36 1.47 6.02
N PHE A 157 16.32 0.71 5.82
CA PHE A 157 15.30 1.01 4.82
C PHE A 157 14.49 2.25 5.19
N PRO A 158 14.63 3.36 4.46
CA PRO A 158 13.72 4.50 4.56
C PRO A 158 12.38 4.20 3.86
N ASN A 159 12.00 2.91 3.73
CA ASN A 159 10.85 2.50 2.96
C ASN A 159 9.53 2.91 3.61
N GLU A 160 9.44 2.85 4.93
CA GLU A 160 8.22 3.24 5.63
C GLU A 160 7.90 4.70 5.36
N ASN A 161 8.87 5.59 5.53
CA ASN A 161 8.68 7.02 5.27
C ASN A 161 8.34 7.31 3.80
N LEU A 162 8.99 6.60 2.86
CA LEU A 162 8.74 6.80 1.44
C LEU A 162 7.39 6.23 1.02
N LEU A 163 7.01 5.06 1.56
CA LEU A 163 5.72 4.44 1.35
C LEU A 163 4.62 5.32 1.94
N ASN A 164 4.76 5.75 3.19
CA ASN A 164 3.79 6.62 3.86
C ASN A 164 3.60 7.96 3.13
N ALA A 165 4.66 8.53 2.54
CA ALA A 165 4.58 9.74 1.74
C ALA A 165 3.97 9.54 0.34
N SER A 166 3.80 8.29 -0.11
CA SER A 166 3.21 7.94 -1.42
C SER A 166 1.77 7.47 -1.32
N LEU A 167 1.29 7.23 -0.11
CA LEU A 167 -0.08 6.84 0.20
C LEU A 167 -0.93 8.05 0.53
#